data_463b73e930b81878c3bcad5a094d7ba6
#
_entry.id   463b73e930b81878c3bcad5a094d7ba6
#
_cell.length_a   1.000
_cell.length_b   1.000
_cell.length_c   1.000
_cell.angle_alpha   90.00
_cell.angle_beta   90.00
_cell.angle_gamma   90.00
#
_symmetry.space_group_name_H-M   'P 1'
#
loop_
_entity.id
_entity.type
_entity.pdbx_description
1 polymer ?
#
loop_
_entity_poly.entity_id
_entity_poly.type
_entity_poly.pdbx_seq_one_letter_code
_entity_poly.pdbx_strand_id
1 'polypeptide(L)'
;MALRRHLPRLWLFATLSGVAGLCGVAYWWEQQLPERLRDAASRSDFEACLRYGEQLAALRWLAQDAPTEQAVCRRRQAELAWEAGESAKALQLQSQLVISEVGSETERNRDRERLSQWRKRLQSRALEQFRAGDLDAALATLQPLELKGQRPGSQLSDSLRETWNRNRIDHERLKSKVERQQWWEALSVLNQLDHPWW
;
A
#
# COMPACT_ATOMS: atom_id res chain seq x y z
N MET A 1 -24.83 34.59 -51.51
CA MET A 1 -23.41 34.51 -51.05
C MET A 1 -23.20 34.99 -49.62
N ALA A 2 -24.21 35.33 -48.84
CA ALA A 2 -24.09 35.86 -47.45
C ALA A 2 -23.93 34.79 -46.34
N LEU A 3 -24.33 33.54 -46.57
CA LEU A 3 -24.30 32.46 -45.58
C LEU A 3 -22.87 32.00 -45.19
N ARG A 4 -21.91 32.12 -46.08
CA ARG A 4 -20.52 31.64 -45.85
C ARG A 4 -19.72 32.48 -44.82
N ARG A 5 -20.10 33.73 -44.58
CA ARG A 5 -19.40 34.63 -43.62
C ARG A 5 -19.82 34.43 -42.17
N HIS A 6 -20.96 33.81 -41.88
CA HIS A 6 -21.47 33.60 -40.54
C HIS A 6 -21.21 32.21 -39.96
N LEU A 7 -20.81 31.23 -40.84
CA LEU A 7 -20.49 29.85 -40.41
C LEU A 7 -19.43 29.79 -39.32
N PRO A 8 -18.27 30.48 -39.40
CA PRO A 8 -17.25 30.38 -38.36
C PRO A 8 -17.70 30.94 -37.02
N ARG A 9 -18.56 32.00 -37.04
CA ARG A 9 -19.12 32.61 -35.81
C ARG A 9 -20.15 31.67 -35.13
N LEU A 10 -21.02 31.04 -35.88
CA LEU A 10 -21.98 30.07 -35.40
C LEU A 10 -21.29 28.86 -34.78
N TRP A 11 -20.23 28.38 -35.44
CA TRP A 11 -19.43 27.27 -34.93
C TRP A 11 -18.72 27.63 -33.62
N LEU A 12 -18.18 28.82 -33.50
CA LEU A 12 -17.53 29.34 -32.33
C LEU A 12 -18.52 29.49 -31.15
N PHE A 13 -19.73 29.96 -31.40
CA PHE A 13 -20.78 30.02 -30.39
C PHE A 13 -21.25 28.63 -29.95
N ALA A 14 -21.41 27.70 -30.87
CA ALA A 14 -21.81 26.33 -30.57
C ALA A 14 -20.75 25.61 -29.72
N THR A 15 -19.46 25.76 -30.05
CA THR A 15 -18.37 25.18 -29.26
C THR A 15 -18.25 25.82 -27.88
N LEU A 16 -18.37 27.16 -27.79
CA LEU A 16 -18.29 27.87 -26.52
C LEU A 16 -19.47 27.50 -25.59
N SER A 17 -20.69 27.39 -26.14
CA SER A 17 -21.87 26.94 -25.40
C SER A 17 -21.73 25.48 -24.95
N GLY A 18 -21.17 24.62 -25.79
CA GLY A 18 -20.88 23.22 -25.43
C GLY A 18 -19.87 23.11 -24.29
N VAL A 19 -18.77 23.88 -24.35
CA VAL A 19 -17.76 23.93 -23.30
C VAL A 19 -18.35 24.50 -22.00
N ALA A 20 -19.10 25.59 -22.08
CA ALA A 20 -19.75 26.18 -20.91
C ALA A 20 -20.77 25.23 -20.26
N GLY A 21 -21.51 24.46 -21.07
CA GLY A 21 -22.44 23.44 -20.58
C GLY A 21 -21.71 22.30 -19.86
N LEU A 22 -20.60 21.80 -20.43
CA LEU A 22 -19.77 20.76 -19.80
C LEU A 22 -19.14 21.25 -18.50
N CYS A 23 -18.62 22.47 -18.46
CA CYS A 23 -18.10 23.08 -17.25
C CYS A 23 -19.18 23.25 -16.17
N GLY A 24 -20.39 23.66 -16.56
CA GLY A 24 -21.52 23.78 -15.65
C GLY A 24 -21.96 22.44 -15.04
N VAL A 25 -22.01 21.38 -15.85
CA VAL A 25 -22.32 20.03 -15.36
C VAL A 25 -21.20 19.50 -14.45
N ALA A 26 -19.93 19.70 -14.81
CA ALA A 26 -18.80 19.32 -13.98
C ALA A 26 -18.81 20.04 -12.64
N TYR A 27 -19.07 21.35 -12.63
CA TYR A 27 -19.16 22.14 -11.42
C TYR A 27 -20.33 21.72 -10.51
N TRP A 28 -21.49 21.44 -11.09
CA TRP A 28 -22.64 20.95 -10.34
C TRP A 28 -22.40 19.55 -9.76
N TRP A 29 -21.74 18.67 -10.51
CA TRP A 29 -21.33 17.35 -10.05
C TRP A 29 -20.33 17.45 -8.88
N GLU A 30 -19.37 18.35 -8.97
CA GLU A 30 -18.37 18.60 -7.92
C GLU A 30 -19.02 19.03 -6.61
N GLN A 31 -20.01 19.90 -6.66
CA GLN A 31 -20.74 20.35 -5.46
C GLN A 31 -21.52 19.21 -4.77
N GLN A 32 -21.93 18.18 -5.49
CA GLN A 32 -22.64 17.05 -4.91
C GLN A 32 -21.70 15.98 -4.32
N LEU A 33 -20.43 15.94 -4.71
CA LEU A 33 -19.47 14.92 -4.24
C LEU A 33 -19.29 14.90 -2.72
N PRO A 34 -19.16 16.04 -2.00
CA PRO A 34 -19.04 16.04 -0.54
C PRO A 34 -20.28 15.46 0.16
N GLU A 35 -21.47 15.74 -0.33
CA GLU A 35 -22.71 15.19 0.24
C GLU A 35 -22.82 13.69 0.00
N ARG A 36 -22.51 13.23 -1.21
CA ARG A 36 -22.50 11.79 -1.53
C ARG A 36 -21.46 11.03 -0.71
N LEU A 37 -20.32 11.64 -0.43
CA LEU A 37 -19.29 11.06 0.41
C LEU A 37 -19.78 10.93 1.86
N ARG A 38 -20.43 11.97 2.42
CA ARG A 38 -21.02 11.91 3.76
C ARG A 38 -22.13 10.86 3.84
N ASP A 39 -22.97 10.81 2.83
CA ASP A 39 -24.03 9.82 2.71
C ASP A 39 -23.50 8.39 2.64
N ALA A 40 -22.47 8.13 1.86
CA ALA A 40 -21.82 6.83 1.78
C ALA A 40 -21.15 6.47 3.12
N ALA A 41 -20.49 7.43 3.77
CA ALA A 41 -19.89 7.24 5.09
C ALA A 41 -20.94 6.88 6.16
N SER A 42 -22.10 7.58 6.16
CA SER A 42 -23.18 7.34 7.12
C SER A 42 -23.84 5.97 6.92
N ARG A 43 -23.91 5.49 5.69
CA ARG A 43 -24.44 4.17 5.33
C ARG A 43 -23.43 3.03 5.46
N SER A 44 -22.20 3.33 5.89
CA SER A 44 -21.09 2.37 5.95
C SER A 44 -20.73 1.74 4.61
N ASP A 45 -21.07 2.40 3.50
CA ASP A 45 -20.62 2.03 2.16
C ASP A 45 -19.22 2.60 1.91
N PHE A 46 -18.23 1.92 2.50
CA PHE A 46 -16.84 2.37 2.49
C PHE A 46 -16.20 2.34 1.10
N GLU A 47 -16.68 1.48 0.20
CA GLU A 47 -16.18 1.40 -1.17
C GLU A 47 -16.64 2.63 -1.98
N ALA A 48 -17.93 2.96 -1.92
CA ALA A 48 -18.46 4.18 -2.54
C ALA A 48 -17.80 5.43 -1.94
N CYS A 49 -17.61 5.45 -0.61
CA CYS A 49 -16.96 6.55 0.09
C CYS A 49 -15.51 6.76 -0.39
N LEU A 50 -14.71 5.71 -0.55
CA LEU A 50 -13.35 5.83 -1.09
C LEU A 50 -13.36 6.35 -2.53
N ARG A 51 -14.23 5.82 -3.36
CA ARG A 51 -14.37 6.25 -4.77
C ARG A 51 -14.71 7.74 -4.88
N TYR A 52 -15.69 8.22 -4.08
CA TYR A 52 -16.01 9.65 -4.05
C TYR A 52 -14.87 10.50 -3.49
N GLY A 53 -14.16 9.99 -2.49
CA GLY A 53 -12.98 10.64 -1.93
C GLY A 53 -11.81 10.75 -2.91
N GLU A 54 -11.59 9.74 -3.74
CA GLU A 54 -10.57 9.77 -4.81
C GLU A 54 -10.95 10.76 -5.91
N GLN A 55 -12.23 10.84 -6.28
CA GLN A 55 -12.74 11.83 -7.23
C GLN A 55 -12.54 13.25 -6.70
N LEU A 56 -12.86 13.51 -5.42
CA LEU A 56 -12.59 14.80 -4.78
C LEU A 56 -11.09 15.12 -4.72
N ALA A 57 -10.24 14.12 -4.44
CA ALA A 57 -8.79 14.31 -4.42
C ALA A 57 -8.22 14.64 -5.80
N ALA A 58 -8.80 14.10 -6.87
CA ALA A 58 -8.40 14.44 -8.25
C ALA A 58 -8.75 15.89 -8.63
N LEU A 59 -9.77 16.46 -7.99
CA LEU A 59 -10.20 17.85 -8.20
C LEU A 59 -9.52 18.87 -7.28
N ARG A 60 -8.60 18.42 -6.42
CA ARG A 60 -7.89 19.26 -5.42
C ARG A 60 -7.11 20.43 -5.97
N TRP A 61 -6.76 20.42 -7.24
CA TRP A 61 -6.11 21.56 -7.89
C TRP A 61 -6.98 22.84 -7.85
N LEU A 62 -8.27 22.71 -7.51
CA LEU A 62 -9.24 23.80 -7.32
C LEU A 62 -9.33 24.28 -5.86
N ALA A 63 -8.42 23.91 -4.97
CA ALA A 63 -8.23 24.45 -3.62
C ALA A 63 -9.23 24.02 -2.52
N GLN A 64 -9.68 22.78 -2.48
CA GLN A 64 -10.43 22.28 -1.33
C GLN A 64 -9.61 21.30 -0.49
N ASP A 65 -9.67 21.45 0.84
CA ASP A 65 -9.10 20.48 1.77
C ASP A 65 -9.80 19.12 1.67
N ALA A 66 -9.05 18.03 1.90
CA ALA A 66 -9.64 16.70 1.92
C ALA A 66 -10.68 16.60 3.04
N PRO A 67 -11.92 16.18 2.73
CA PRO A 67 -12.93 16.04 3.76
C PRO A 67 -12.51 15.03 4.83
N THR A 68 -12.80 15.34 6.10
CA THR A 68 -12.51 14.47 7.23
C THR A 68 -13.18 13.10 7.10
N GLU A 69 -14.34 13.05 6.46
CA GLU A 69 -15.09 11.83 6.18
C GLU A 69 -14.30 10.85 5.30
N GLN A 70 -13.49 11.35 4.37
CA GLN A 70 -12.62 10.51 3.56
C GLN A 70 -11.60 9.77 4.42
N ALA A 71 -11.04 10.43 5.44
CA ALA A 71 -10.10 9.80 6.37
C ALA A 71 -10.79 8.70 7.19
N VAL A 72 -12.03 8.93 7.65
CA VAL A 72 -12.82 7.94 8.38
C VAL A 72 -13.06 6.70 7.52
N CYS A 73 -13.51 6.87 6.27
CA CYS A 73 -13.74 5.76 5.36
C CYS A 73 -12.46 4.98 5.05
N ARG A 74 -11.35 5.69 4.84
CA ARG A 74 -10.05 5.09 4.57
C ARG A 74 -9.52 4.29 5.76
N ARG A 75 -9.69 4.79 7.00
CA ARG A 75 -9.36 4.04 8.22
C ARG A 75 -10.15 2.74 8.30
N ARG A 76 -11.47 2.82 8.10
CA ARG A 76 -12.31 1.64 8.19
C ARG A 76 -12.01 0.60 7.12
N GLN A 77 -11.79 1.04 5.88
CA GLN A 77 -11.37 0.14 4.80
C GLN A 77 -9.99 -0.49 5.06
N ALA A 78 -9.06 0.27 5.63
CA ALA A 78 -7.74 -0.26 5.99
C ALA A 78 -7.86 -1.35 7.08
N GLU A 79 -8.72 -1.15 8.07
CA GLU A 79 -9.01 -2.15 9.10
C GLU A 79 -9.63 -3.41 8.51
N LEU A 80 -10.68 -3.27 7.70
CA LEU A 80 -11.34 -4.41 7.05
C LEU A 80 -10.37 -5.20 6.16
N ALA A 81 -9.54 -4.51 5.38
CA ALA A 81 -8.51 -5.15 4.55
C ALA A 81 -7.47 -5.90 5.42
N TRP A 82 -7.09 -5.34 6.57
CA TRP A 82 -6.19 -6.00 7.50
C TRP A 82 -6.81 -7.27 8.11
N GLU A 83 -8.06 -7.20 8.56
CA GLU A 83 -8.84 -8.32 9.11
C GLU A 83 -9.05 -9.43 8.06
N ALA A 84 -9.25 -9.05 6.79
CA ALA A 84 -9.36 -9.99 5.67
C ALA A 84 -8.01 -10.60 5.22
N GLY A 85 -6.87 -10.16 5.81
CA GLY A 85 -5.54 -10.63 5.41
C GLY A 85 -4.98 -9.95 4.15
N GLU A 86 -5.67 -8.95 3.59
CA GLU A 86 -5.23 -8.13 2.45
C GLU A 86 -4.18 -7.10 2.89
N SER A 87 -3.04 -7.56 3.41
CA SER A 87 -2.04 -6.72 4.07
C SER A 87 -1.47 -5.63 3.16
N ALA A 88 -1.31 -5.88 1.87
CA ALA A 88 -0.83 -4.89 0.90
C ALA A 88 -1.79 -3.70 0.78
N LYS A 89 -3.09 -3.99 0.65
CA LYS A 89 -4.16 -2.98 0.57
C LYS A 89 -4.29 -2.21 1.88
N ALA A 90 -4.26 -2.92 3.02
CA ALA A 90 -4.32 -2.32 4.35
C ALA A 90 -3.17 -1.32 4.57
N LEU A 91 -1.92 -1.73 4.29
CA LEU A 91 -0.76 -0.86 4.40
C LEU A 91 -0.81 0.32 3.43
N GLN A 92 -1.30 0.12 2.20
CA GLN A 92 -1.45 1.19 1.23
C GLN A 92 -2.45 2.25 1.74
N LEU A 93 -3.63 1.85 2.18
CA LEU A 93 -4.65 2.75 2.71
C LEU A 93 -4.18 3.49 3.96
N GLN A 94 -3.53 2.76 4.89
CA GLN A 94 -3.00 3.36 6.11
C GLN A 94 -1.83 4.33 5.82
N SER A 95 -0.96 4.02 4.85
CA SER A 95 0.12 4.94 4.46
C SER A 95 -0.42 6.22 3.80
N GLN A 96 -1.48 6.11 3.01
CA GLN A 96 -2.16 7.28 2.43
C GLN A 96 -2.79 8.17 3.50
N LEU A 97 -3.34 7.59 4.59
CA LEU A 97 -3.83 8.35 5.74
C LEU A 97 -2.71 9.13 6.41
N VAL A 98 -1.58 8.48 6.67
CA VAL A 98 -0.41 9.13 7.29
C VAL A 98 0.13 10.27 6.41
N ILE A 99 0.16 10.09 5.08
CA ILE A 99 0.65 11.11 4.14
C ILE A 99 -0.33 12.28 4.01
N SER A 100 -1.64 12.01 4.07
CA SER A 100 -2.67 13.05 3.90
C SER A 100 -2.77 14.02 5.08
N GLU A 101 -2.24 13.63 6.25
CA GLU A 101 -2.25 14.39 7.50
C GLU A 101 -3.62 14.94 7.93
N VAL A 102 -4.71 14.32 7.45
CA VAL A 102 -6.08 14.74 7.73
C VAL A 102 -6.50 14.31 9.14
N GLY A 103 -7.19 15.21 9.84
CA GLY A 103 -7.71 14.99 11.19
C GLY A 103 -6.89 15.68 12.29
N SER A 104 -7.30 15.46 13.53
CA SER A 104 -6.64 15.98 14.72
C SER A 104 -5.24 15.38 14.89
N GLU A 105 -4.38 16.04 15.65
CA GLU A 105 -3.04 15.52 15.97
C GLU A 105 -3.09 14.13 16.61
N THR A 106 -4.04 13.92 17.49
CA THR A 106 -4.24 12.61 18.15
C THR A 106 -4.60 11.51 17.15
N GLU A 107 -5.44 11.80 16.15
CA GLU A 107 -5.80 10.85 15.11
C GLU A 107 -4.62 10.56 14.20
N ARG A 108 -3.86 11.58 13.79
CA ARG A 108 -2.65 11.41 12.99
C ARG A 108 -1.60 10.55 13.69
N ASN A 109 -1.42 10.74 15.00
CA ASN A 109 -0.51 9.92 15.79
C ASN A 109 -0.98 8.46 15.87
N ARG A 110 -2.27 8.21 16.09
CA ARG A 110 -2.85 6.85 16.04
C ARG A 110 -2.67 6.19 14.69
N ASP A 111 -2.84 6.94 13.59
CA ASP A 111 -2.66 6.41 12.24
C ASP A 111 -1.19 6.02 11.98
N ARG A 112 -0.22 6.83 12.42
CA ARG A 112 1.22 6.50 12.35
C ARG A 112 1.57 5.28 13.18
N GLU A 113 1.06 5.22 14.41
CA GLU A 113 1.29 4.09 15.30
C GLU A 113 0.71 2.79 14.75
N ARG A 114 -0.52 2.81 14.23
CA ARG A 114 -1.16 1.66 13.59
C ARG A 114 -0.35 1.14 12.40
N LEU A 115 0.11 2.03 11.52
CA LEU A 115 0.97 1.66 10.39
C LEU A 115 2.27 1.00 10.88
N SER A 116 2.90 1.54 11.92
CA SER A 116 4.10 0.97 12.53
C SER A 116 3.83 -0.42 13.13
N GLN A 117 2.72 -0.59 13.85
CA GLN A 117 2.34 -1.87 14.44
C GLN A 117 2.08 -2.95 13.38
N TRP A 118 1.38 -2.61 12.28
CA TRP A 118 1.12 -3.56 11.21
C TRP A 118 2.41 -3.99 10.49
N ARG A 119 3.32 -3.05 10.23
CA ARG A 119 4.64 -3.36 9.69
C ARG A 119 5.43 -4.31 10.60
N LYS A 120 5.48 -4.02 11.90
CA LYS A 120 6.15 -4.88 12.89
C LYS A 120 5.54 -6.29 12.92
N ARG A 121 4.21 -6.41 12.87
CA ARG A 121 3.54 -7.73 12.84
C ARG A 121 3.92 -8.55 11.62
N LEU A 122 3.99 -7.94 10.42
CA LEU A 122 4.42 -8.65 9.21
C LEU A 122 5.89 -9.06 9.31
N GLN A 123 6.77 -8.18 9.81
CA GLN A 123 8.18 -8.52 10.04
C GLN A 123 8.34 -9.67 11.04
N SER A 124 7.64 -9.63 12.17
CA SER A 124 7.69 -10.71 13.17
C SER A 124 7.20 -12.03 12.60
N ARG A 125 6.07 -12.02 11.86
CA ARG A 125 5.54 -13.21 11.20
C ARG A 125 6.51 -13.80 10.17
N ALA A 126 7.13 -12.95 9.37
CA ALA A 126 8.14 -13.38 8.39
C ALA A 126 9.35 -14.02 9.08
N LEU A 127 9.82 -13.44 10.19
CA LEU A 127 10.92 -14.02 10.97
C LEU A 127 10.54 -15.37 11.61
N GLU A 128 9.31 -15.53 12.06
CA GLU A 128 8.80 -16.81 12.56
C GLU A 128 8.78 -17.88 11.46
N GLN A 129 8.25 -17.53 10.29
CA GLN A 129 8.24 -18.43 9.11
C GLN A 129 9.67 -18.79 8.67
N PHE A 130 10.56 -17.81 8.65
CA PHE A 130 11.96 -18.05 8.33
C PHE A 130 12.60 -19.01 9.32
N ARG A 131 12.43 -18.81 10.63
CA ARG A 131 12.94 -19.71 11.67
C ARG A 131 12.37 -21.13 11.57
N ALA A 132 11.14 -21.25 11.09
CA ALA A 132 10.51 -22.54 10.82
C ALA A 132 11.02 -23.23 9.54
N GLY A 133 11.94 -22.59 8.80
CA GLY A 133 12.52 -23.14 7.58
C GLY A 133 11.74 -22.82 6.29
N ASP A 134 10.75 -21.92 6.37
CA ASP A 134 9.93 -21.55 5.22
C ASP A 134 10.33 -20.14 4.71
N LEU A 135 11.42 -20.10 3.93
CA LEU A 135 11.91 -18.87 3.32
C LEU A 135 10.87 -18.26 2.38
N ASP A 136 10.19 -19.07 1.57
CA ASP A 136 9.25 -18.57 0.56
C ASP A 136 8.04 -17.90 1.22
N ALA A 137 7.47 -18.50 2.26
CA ALA A 137 6.40 -17.89 3.03
C ALA A 137 6.87 -16.60 3.73
N ALA A 138 8.09 -16.59 4.27
CA ALA A 138 8.66 -15.39 4.89
C ALA A 138 8.78 -14.22 3.89
N LEU A 139 9.31 -14.50 2.69
CA LEU A 139 9.44 -13.49 1.64
C LEU A 139 8.08 -13.01 1.13
N ALA A 140 7.11 -13.91 0.95
CA ALA A 140 5.75 -13.57 0.57
C ALA A 140 5.08 -12.64 1.63
N THR A 141 5.33 -12.89 2.91
CA THR A 141 4.83 -12.04 4.01
C THR A 141 5.46 -10.65 4.02
N LEU A 142 6.72 -10.51 3.55
CA LEU A 142 7.42 -9.22 3.46
C LEU A 142 7.07 -8.42 2.19
N GLN A 143 6.57 -9.07 1.14
CA GLN A 143 6.26 -8.42 -0.14
C GLN A 143 5.44 -7.12 0.00
N PRO A 144 4.38 -7.03 0.84
CA PRO A 144 3.64 -5.79 1.03
C PRO A 144 4.47 -4.63 1.57
N LEU A 145 5.58 -4.90 2.27
CA LEU A 145 6.47 -3.88 2.83
C LEU A 145 7.45 -3.32 1.80
N GLU A 146 7.68 -4.03 0.70
CA GLU A 146 8.60 -3.65 -0.38
C GLU A 146 7.93 -2.74 -1.42
N LEU A 147 6.59 -2.72 -1.47
CA LEU A 147 5.83 -1.92 -2.42
C LEU A 147 6.08 -0.43 -2.20
N LYS A 148 6.51 0.26 -3.29
CA LYS A 148 6.74 1.72 -3.37
C LYS A 148 7.95 2.26 -2.58
N GLY A 149 9.12 1.63 -2.74
CA GLY A 149 10.39 2.27 -2.35
C GLY A 149 10.64 2.36 -0.85
N GLN A 150 9.96 1.56 -0.05
CA GLN A 150 10.21 1.45 1.38
C GLN A 150 11.39 0.49 1.61
N ARG A 151 12.59 1.06 1.67
CA ARG A 151 13.87 0.36 1.88
C ARG A 151 13.91 -0.66 3.04
N PRO A 152 13.20 -0.50 4.18
CA PRO A 152 13.31 -1.45 5.29
C PRO A 152 12.84 -2.87 4.97
N GLY A 153 11.85 -3.03 4.07
CA GLY A 153 11.35 -4.35 3.68
C GLY A 153 12.36 -5.12 2.82
N SER A 154 12.94 -4.45 1.82
CA SER A 154 13.93 -5.06 0.92
C SER A 154 15.20 -5.48 1.66
N GLN A 155 15.69 -4.68 2.60
CA GLN A 155 16.87 -5.03 3.41
C GLN A 155 16.65 -6.31 4.23
N LEU A 156 15.47 -6.48 4.83
CA LEU A 156 15.17 -7.70 5.59
C LEU A 156 15.07 -8.91 4.66
N SER A 157 14.36 -8.80 3.53
CA SER A 157 14.24 -9.87 2.54
C SER A 157 15.61 -10.30 2.01
N ASP A 158 16.49 -9.34 1.71
CA ASP A 158 17.84 -9.62 1.23
C ASP A 158 18.67 -10.32 2.31
N SER A 159 18.59 -9.87 3.57
CA SER A 159 19.26 -10.51 4.70
C SER A 159 18.78 -11.94 4.93
N LEU A 160 17.46 -12.20 4.81
CA LEU A 160 16.93 -13.56 4.94
C LEU A 160 17.44 -14.48 3.82
N ARG A 161 17.45 -14.00 2.56
CA ARG A 161 17.99 -14.74 1.41
C ARG A 161 19.48 -15.05 1.57
N GLU A 162 20.25 -14.05 2.01
CA GLU A 162 21.68 -14.21 2.23
C GLU A 162 21.97 -15.24 3.33
N THR A 163 21.32 -15.13 4.49
CA THR A 163 21.47 -16.08 5.60
C THR A 163 21.07 -17.48 5.16
N TRP A 164 19.95 -17.64 4.46
CA TRP A 164 19.50 -18.92 3.94
C TRP A 164 20.51 -19.55 2.98
N ASN A 165 20.99 -18.78 2.00
CA ASN A 165 21.95 -19.26 1.02
C ASN A 165 23.29 -19.67 1.66
N ARG A 166 23.79 -18.90 2.64
CA ARG A 166 24.99 -19.24 3.39
C ARG A 166 24.81 -20.58 4.11
N ASN A 167 23.74 -20.70 4.90
CA ASN A 167 23.49 -21.94 5.63
C ASN A 167 23.31 -23.14 4.69
N ARG A 168 22.65 -22.99 3.55
CA ARG A 168 22.51 -24.06 2.55
C ARG A 168 23.87 -24.53 2.02
N ILE A 169 24.77 -23.58 1.71
CA ILE A 169 26.11 -23.89 1.23
C ILE A 169 26.92 -24.65 2.32
N ASP A 170 26.84 -24.16 3.56
CA ASP A 170 27.55 -24.75 4.67
C ASP A 170 26.99 -26.13 5.03
N HIS A 171 25.67 -26.33 4.93
CA HIS A 171 25.08 -27.67 5.07
C HIS A 171 25.59 -28.65 4.01
N GLU A 172 25.64 -28.26 2.75
CA GLU A 172 26.20 -29.14 1.69
C GLU A 172 27.69 -29.46 1.92
N ARG A 173 28.47 -28.49 2.41
CA ARG A 173 29.85 -28.74 2.83
C ARG A 173 29.93 -29.72 3.99
N LEU A 174 29.10 -29.53 5.02
CA LEU A 174 29.00 -30.39 6.18
C LEU A 174 28.74 -31.85 5.72
N LYS A 175 27.71 -32.02 4.87
CA LYS A 175 27.37 -33.34 4.32
C LYS A 175 28.54 -34.00 3.59
N SER A 176 29.22 -33.24 2.72
CA SER A 176 30.40 -33.73 2.02
C SER A 176 31.55 -34.11 2.95
N LYS A 177 31.76 -33.36 4.06
CA LYS A 177 32.80 -33.70 5.07
C LYS A 177 32.44 -34.96 5.85
N VAL A 178 31.19 -35.13 6.23
CA VAL A 178 30.69 -36.34 6.90
C VAL A 178 30.84 -37.57 6.00
N GLU A 179 30.46 -37.49 4.73
CA GLU A 179 30.59 -38.57 3.76
C GLU A 179 32.06 -39.03 3.57
N ARG A 180 33.01 -38.07 3.69
CA ARG A 180 34.46 -38.36 3.61
C ARG A 180 35.08 -38.74 4.95
N GLN A 181 34.28 -38.85 6.02
CA GLN A 181 34.74 -39.18 7.38
C GLN A 181 35.72 -38.14 7.96
N GLN A 182 35.65 -36.89 7.50
CA GLN A 182 36.47 -35.76 7.93
C GLN A 182 35.80 -35.08 9.15
N TRP A 183 35.81 -35.73 10.28
CA TRP A 183 35.00 -35.35 11.46
C TRP A 183 35.37 -33.99 12.06
N TRP A 184 36.64 -33.62 12.11
CA TRP A 184 37.09 -32.36 12.66
C TRP A 184 36.68 -31.19 11.78
N GLU A 185 36.80 -31.32 10.48
CA GLU A 185 36.34 -30.33 9.51
C GLU A 185 34.82 -30.25 9.49
N ALA A 186 34.12 -31.37 9.64
CA ALA A 186 32.67 -31.40 9.75
C ALA A 186 32.18 -30.61 10.98
N LEU A 187 32.81 -30.79 12.14
CA LEU A 187 32.50 -29.99 13.34
C LEU A 187 32.77 -28.52 13.16
N SER A 188 33.83 -28.15 12.45
CA SER A 188 34.13 -26.75 12.14
C SER A 188 33.04 -26.10 11.27
N VAL A 189 32.54 -26.83 10.26
CA VAL A 189 31.45 -26.36 9.41
C VAL A 189 30.12 -26.31 10.16
N LEU A 190 29.84 -27.31 11.01
CA LEU A 190 28.62 -27.33 11.83
C LEU A 190 28.51 -26.06 12.71
N ASN A 191 29.62 -25.59 13.26
CA ASN A 191 29.64 -24.37 14.04
C ASN A 191 29.40 -23.07 13.24
N GLN A 192 29.41 -23.16 11.91
CA GLN A 192 29.09 -22.00 11.01
C GLN A 192 27.61 -21.93 10.69
N LEU A 193 26.86 -23.00 10.91
CA LEU A 193 25.41 -22.99 10.73
C LEU A 193 24.75 -22.14 11.84
N ASP A 194 24.15 -21.06 11.47
CA ASP A 194 23.54 -20.09 12.39
C ASP A 194 22.01 -20.04 12.31
N HIS A 195 21.40 -20.89 11.48
CA HIS A 195 19.95 -20.99 11.33
C HIS A 195 19.42 -22.31 11.89
N PRO A 196 18.38 -22.29 12.77
CA PRO A 196 17.92 -23.47 13.51
C PRO A 196 17.31 -24.60 12.66
N TRP A 197 16.98 -24.33 11.42
CA TRP A 197 16.43 -25.31 10.47
C TRP A 197 17.49 -26.31 9.95
N TRP A 198 18.73 -25.89 9.79
CA TRP A 198 19.83 -26.70 9.26
C TRP A 198 20.54 -27.45 10.37
#